data_e1aaf40a84c0a059b4129878f9629110
#
_entry.id   e1aaf40a84c0a059b4129878f9629110
#
_cell.length_a   1.000
_cell.length_b   1.000
_cell.length_c   1.000
_cell.angle_alpha   90.00
_cell.angle_beta   90.00
_cell.angle_gamma   90.00
#
_symmetry.space_group_name_H-M   'P 1'
#
loop_
_entity.id
_entity.type
_entity.pdbx_description
1 polymer ?
#
loop_
_entity_poly.entity_id
_entity_poly.type
_entity_poly.pdbx_seq_one_letter_code
_entity_poly.pdbx_strand_id
1 'polypeptide(L)'
;MIEQFFWPESVKQALELKRQFQDEAVYFGGGSKLNATPTKTTKKFGIALSKLGLDKVSLQQGKLHIGSQATLQRLIDTPLIPDALRHALGFIYSRHLRNQATLAGEIVAKQKERVLLPVLLVLDALVVTAKGETLNLEEYLDNDRDDLLLEVILPDPYQNCSTRKIARSAAGLAVITAAVATGSHGEMKIALDGVSERAIRLRDVESRGLSDDELEKAVSDAISPRADIGGSEAYKRYIAGVVVAELLADCHQMSEEK
;
A
#
# COMPACT_ATOMS: atom_id res chain seq x y z
N MET A 1 21.99 13.30 -6.86
CA MET A 1 22.34 12.73 -5.54
C MET A 1 22.03 13.79 -4.51
N ILE A 2 21.48 13.42 -3.37
CA ILE A 2 21.27 14.38 -2.28
C ILE A 2 22.64 14.91 -1.83
N GLU A 3 22.78 16.21 -1.79
CA GLU A 3 24.02 16.91 -1.44
C GLU A 3 24.05 17.28 0.04
N GLN A 4 22.87 17.57 0.62
CA GLN A 4 22.74 17.97 2.02
C GLN A 4 21.50 17.36 2.66
N PHE A 5 21.63 16.91 3.91
CA PHE A 5 20.54 16.44 4.75
C PHE A 5 20.22 17.43 5.87
N PHE A 6 18.93 17.55 6.18
CA PHE A 6 18.39 18.26 7.34
C PHE A 6 17.64 17.27 8.23
N TRP A 7 17.76 17.42 9.54
CA TRP A 7 17.08 16.58 10.54
C TRP A 7 16.15 17.41 11.41
N PRO A 8 14.96 17.77 10.91
CA PRO A 8 13.99 18.54 11.70
C PRO A 8 13.56 17.74 12.95
N GLU A 9 13.34 18.46 14.04
CA GLU A 9 12.86 17.88 15.31
C GLU A 9 11.35 18.03 15.48
N SER A 10 10.68 18.70 14.54
CA SER A 10 9.23 18.85 14.51
C SER A 10 8.68 18.84 13.08
N VAL A 11 7.40 18.44 12.96
CA VAL A 11 6.67 18.50 11.68
C VAL A 11 6.69 19.92 11.10
N LYS A 12 6.54 20.94 11.96
CA LYS A 12 6.59 22.35 11.55
C LYS A 12 7.92 22.68 10.87
N GLN A 13 9.05 22.31 11.46
CA GLN A 13 10.37 22.52 10.86
C GLN A 13 10.51 21.75 9.52
N ALA A 14 9.99 20.52 9.42
CA ALA A 14 10.04 19.75 8.18
C ALA A 14 9.27 20.46 7.06
N LEU A 15 8.09 21.02 7.36
CA LEU A 15 7.29 21.80 6.42
C LEU A 15 7.97 23.12 6.04
N GLU A 16 8.63 23.81 6.97
CA GLU A 16 9.39 25.04 6.71
C GLU A 16 10.55 24.76 5.75
N LEU A 17 11.33 23.70 5.99
CA LEU A 17 12.41 23.28 5.10
C LEU A 17 11.88 22.93 3.69
N LYS A 18 10.77 22.19 3.60
CA LYS A 18 10.16 21.87 2.31
C LYS A 18 9.69 23.11 1.57
N ARG A 19 9.13 24.11 2.28
CA ARG A 19 8.73 25.40 1.71
C ARG A 19 9.93 26.22 1.26
N GLN A 20 11.02 26.20 2.01
CA GLN A 20 12.25 26.92 1.70
C GLN A 20 12.93 26.39 0.44
N PHE A 21 13.04 25.08 0.30
CA PHE A 21 13.76 24.44 -0.80
C PHE A 21 12.86 23.92 -1.91
N GLN A 22 11.55 23.98 -1.74
CA GLN A 22 10.52 23.62 -2.72
C GLN A 22 10.82 22.31 -3.46
N ASP A 23 10.94 22.38 -4.81
CA ASP A 23 11.18 21.22 -5.64
C ASP A 23 12.61 20.65 -5.55
N GLU A 24 13.55 21.37 -4.96
CA GLU A 24 14.89 20.84 -4.74
C GLU A 24 14.99 19.95 -3.50
N ALA A 25 13.97 19.94 -2.64
CA ALA A 25 13.93 19.11 -1.43
C ALA A 25 12.98 17.91 -1.58
N VAL A 26 13.34 16.82 -0.89
CA VAL A 26 12.51 15.62 -0.77
C VAL A 26 12.45 15.16 0.69
N TYR A 27 11.27 14.73 1.14
CA TYR A 27 11.14 14.04 2.42
C TYR A 27 11.84 12.68 2.35
N PHE A 28 12.64 12.38 3.33
CA PHE A 28 13.46 11.19 3.39
C PHE A 28 13.06 10.35 4.62
N GLY A 29 12.33 9.25 4.38
CA GLY A 29 12.08 8.21 5.38
C GLY A 29 13.28 7.26 5.47
N GLY A 30 13.10 6.01 5.05
CA GLY A 30 14.20 5.02 5.00
C GLY A 30 15.09 5.09 3.75
N GLY A 31 14.70 5.84 2.72
CA GLY A 31 15.50 6.04 1.52
C GLY A 31 15.59 4.84 0.56
N SER A 32 14.91 3.73 0.84
CA SER A 32 14.96 2.50 0.03
C SER A 32 14.59 2.74 -1.44
N LYS A 33 13.65 3.64 -1.70
CA LYS A 33 13.17 3.99 -3.04
C LYS A 33 13.95 5.18 -3.64
N LEU A 34 14.22 6.20 -2.84
CA LEU A 34 14.95 7.40 -3.29
C LEU A 34 16.38 7.12 -3.73
N ASN A 35 16.98 6.03 -3.27
CA ASN A 35 18.33 5.61 -3.61
C ASN A 35 18.38 4.50 -4.69
N ALA A 36 17.26 3.93 -5.06
CA ALA A 36 17.18 2.81 -5.99
C ALA A 36 16.90 3.27 -7.43
N THR A 37 17.52 2.62 -8.42
CA THR A 37 17.16 2.79 -9.81
C THR A 37 15.87 1.97 -10.10
N PRO A 38 14.90 2.49 -10.87
CA PRO A 38 14.89 3.78 -11.59
C PRO A 38 14.37 4.98 -10.78
N THR A 39 13.99 4.82 -9.51
CA THR A 39 13.36 5.85 -8.68
C THR A 39 14.35 6.76 -7.96
N LYS A 40 15.64 6.64 -8.29
CA LYS A 40 16.70 7.45 -7.69
C LYS A 40 16.41 8.94 -7.82
N THR A 41 16.38 9.62 -6.68
CA THR A 41 16.08 11.05 -6.66
C THR A 41 17.19 11.91 -7.27
N THR A 42 16.78 12.96 -7.96
CA THR A 42 17.66 14.04 -8.45
C THR A 42 17.64 15.27 -7.56
N LYS A 43 16.84 15.25 -6.48
CA LYS A 43 16.73 16.37 -5.54
C LYS A 43 18.04 16.58 -4.78
N LYS A 44 18.37 17.82 -4.45
CA LYS A 44 19.62 18.20 -3.77
C LYS A 44 19.53 18.08 -2.26
N PHE A 45 18.35 18.34 -1.68
CA PHE A 45 18.16 18.42 -0.25
C PHE A 45 17.28 17.27 0.26
N GLY A 46 17.76 16.55 1.28
CA GLY A 46 17.03 15.53 1.99
C GLY A 46 16.50 16.05 3.33
N ILE A 47 15.19 15.95 3.56
CA ILE A 47 14.56 16.27 4.84
C ILE A 47 14.31 14.94 5.56
N ALA A 48 15.23 14.56 6.46
CA ALA A 48 15.17 13.27 7.15
C ALA A 48 14.11 13.29 8.25
N LEU A 49 13.17 12.33 8.19
CA LEU A 49 12.01 12.28 9.07
C LEU A 49 12.24 11.49 10.37
N SER A 50 13.42 10.90 10.54
CA SER A 50 13.74 9.95 11.62
C SER A 50 13.62 10.52 13.04
N LYS A 51 13.73 11.84 13.22
CA LYS A 51 13.60 12.49 14.53
C LYS A 51 12.19 12.95 14.87
N LEU A 52 11.22 12.77 13.98
CA LEU A 52 9.86 13.26 14.17
C LEU A 52 9.00 12.37 15.09
N GLY A 53 9.47 11.17 15.46
CA GLY A 53 8.72 10.25 16.32
C GLY A 53 7.43 9.71 15.68
N LEU A 54 7.37 9.63 14.34
CA LEU A 54 6.22 9.19 13.56
C LEU A 54 6.23 7.68 13.28
N ASP A 55 6.64 6.86 14.25
CA ASP A 55 6.82 5.42 14.07
C ASP A 55 5.98 4.56 15.04
N LYS A 56 5.05 5.18 15.78
CA LYS A 56 4.21 4.52 16.77
C LYS A 56 3.09 3.72 16.09
N VAL A 57 2.71 2.60 16.71
CA VAL A 57 1.55 1.79 16.33
C VAL A 57 0.66 1.66 17.56
N SER A 58 -0.63 1.96 17.42
CA SER A 58 -1.59 1.88 18.52
C SER A 58 -3.00 1.57 18.03
N LEU A 59 -3.77 0.88 18.88
CA LEU A 59 -5.20 0.66 18.67
C LEU A 59 -5.96 1.69 19.50
N GLN A 60 -6.79 2.51 18.84
CA GLN A 60 -7.58 3.56 19.48
C GLN A 60 -9.02 3.49 18.98
N GLN A 61 -9.97 3.31 19.89
CA GLN A 61 -11.40 3.21 19.54
C GLN A 61 -11.70 2.18 18.42
N GLY A 62 -11.02 1.03 18.46
CA GLY A 62 -11.15 -0.02 17.44
C GLY A 62 -10.41 0.23 16.13
N LYS A 63 -9.82 1.40 15.93
CA LYS A 63 -9.05 1.76 14.75
C LYS A 63 -7.56 1.56 15.00
N LEU A 64 -6.86 1.02 14.01
CA LEU A 64 -5.41 0.86 14.08
C LEU A 64 -4.72 2.08 13.49
N HIS A 65 -3.95 2.76 14.32
CA HIS A 65 -3.16 3.93 14.00
C HIS A 65 -1.71 3.53 13.80
N ILE A 66 -1.16 3.81 12.61
CA ILE A 66 0.20 3.43 12.21
C ILE A 66 0.95 4.68 11.78
N GLY A 67 1.96 5.07 12.55
CA GLY A 67 2.81 6.21 12.21
C GLY A 67 3.52 6.02 10.88
N SER A 68 3.62 7.09 10.10
CA SER A 68 4.12 7.09 8.72
C SER A 68 5.55 6.55 8.56
N GLN A 69 6.38 6.68 9.61
CA GLN A 69 7.77 6.26 9.63
C GLN A 69 7.97 4.85 10.23
N ALA A 70 6.90 4.14 10.60
CA ALA A 70 7.01 2.74 11.00
C ALA A 70 7.63 1.94 9.85
N THR A 71 8.75 1.24 10.13
CA THR A 71 9.39 0.40 9.11
C THR A 71 8.57 -0.86 8.87
N LEU A 72 8.64 -1.39 7.66
CA LEU A 72 7.84 -2.56 7.28
C LEU A 72 8.19 -3.78 8.15
N GLN A 73 9.47 -3.93 8.56
CA GLN A 73 9.86 -5.03 9.45
C GLN A 73 9.28 -4.83 10.86
N ARG A 74 9.31 -3.61 11.40
CA ARG A 74 8.70 -3.31 12.69
C ARG A 74 7.20 -3.61 12.69
N LEU A 75 6.51 -3.34 11.57
CA LEU A 75 5.09 -3.69 11.43
C LEU A 75 4.89 -5.20 11.47
N ILE A 76 5.70 -5.99 10.74
CA ILE A 76 5.63 -7.46 10.80
C ILE A 76 5.79 -7.97 12.24
N ASP A 77 6.70 -7.39 13.00
CA ASP A 77 7.04 -7.80 14.37
C ASP A 77 6.03 -7.26 15.41
N THR A 78 5.07 -6.39 15.00
CA THR A 78 4.08 -5.79 15.89
C THR A 78 2.80 -6.64 15.97
N PRO A 79 2.36 -7.12 17.15
CA PRO A 79 1.19 -7.98 17.28
C PRO A 79 -0.13 -7.37 16.82
N LEU A 80 -0.26 -6.02 16.89
CA LEU A 80 -1.48 -5.30 16.48
C LEU A 80 -1.73 -5.31 14.97
N ILE A 81 -0.73 -5.67 14.16
CA ILE A 81 -0.89 -5.67 12.70
C ILE A 81 -1.75 -6.84 12.26
N PRO A 82 -2.85 -6.62 11.52
CA PRO A 82 -3.72 -7.69 11.03
C PRO A 82 -2.97 -8.64 10.09
N ASP A 83 -3.36 -9.90 10.09
CA ASP A 83 -2.62 -10.96 9.39
C ASP A 83 -2.52 -10.73 7.88
N ALA A 84 -3.57 -10.23 7.24
CA ALA A 84 -3.52 -9.89 5.81
C ALA A 84 -2.47 -8.81 5.53
N LEU A 85 -2.39 -7.75 6.34
CA LEU A 85 -1.36 -6.73 6.17
C LEU A 85 0.03 -7.30 6.47
N ARG A 86 0.17 -8.11 7.51
CA ARG A 86 1.43 -8.81 7.85
C ARG A 86 1.90 -9.69 6.69
N HIS A 87 0.99 -10.43 6.06
CA HIS A 87 1.27 -11.25 4.88
C HIS A 87 1.74 -10.39 3.71
N ALA A 88 1.02 -9.30 3.40
CA ALA A 88 1.41 -8.38 2.33
C ALA A 88 2.78 -7.73 2.55
N LEU A 89 3.12 -7.37 3.78
CA LEU A 89 4.45 -6.86 4.14
C LEU A 89 5.56 -7.88 3.81
N GLY A 90 5.26 -9.17 3.93
CA GLY A 90 6.14 -10.28 3.54
C GLY A 90 6.40 -10.38 2.03
N PHE A 91 5.56 -9.80 1.18
CA PHE A 91 5.78 -9.73 -0.28
C PHE A 91 7.04 -8.96 -0.65
N ILE A 92 7.48 -8.04 0.20
CA ILE A 92 8.80 -7.41 0.10
C ILE A 92 9.81 -8.37 0.72
N TYR A 93 10.34 -9.27 -0.12
CA TYR A 93 11.13 -10.43 0.29
C TYR A 93 12.37 -10.06 1.13
N SER A 94 13.08 -9.00 0.78
CA SER A 94 14.32 -8.61 1.44
C SER A 94 14.07 -7.99 2.82
N ARG A 95 14.54 -8.66 3.89
CA ARG A 95 14.51 -8.11 5.25
C ARG A 95 15.29 -6.79 5.36
N HIS A 96 16.39 -6.65 4.62
CA HIS A 96 17.13 -5.38 4.56
C HIS A 96 16.26 -4.24 4.05
N LEU A 97 15.51 -4.46 2.97
CA LEU A 97 14.58 -3.47 2.46
C LEU A 97 13.48 -3.17 3.48
N ARG A 98 12.90 -4.18 4.11
CA ARG A 98 11.86 -3.98 5.12
C ARG A 98 12.35 -3.23 6.36
N ASN A 99 13.62 -3.36 6.74
CA ASN A 99 14.23 -2.59 7.83
C ASN A 99 14.40 -1.10 7.49
N GLN A 100 14.47 -0.75 6.21
CA GLN A 100 14.64 0.63 5.74
C GLN A 100 13.34 1.24 5.25
N ALA A 101 12.56 0.52 4.45
CA ALA A 101 11.32 1.00 3.88
C ALA A 101 10.31 1.31 4.99
N THR A 102 9.63 2.44 4.87
CA THR A 102 8.56 2.88 5.77
C THR A 102 7.20 2.75 5.11
N LEU A 103 6.13 2.64 5.92
CA LEU A 103 4.77 2.49 5.39
C LEU A 103 4.40 3.66 4.47
N ALA A 104 4.62 4.91 4.91
CA ALA A 104 4.36 6.06 4.05
C ALA A 104 5.26 6.07 2.81
N GLY A 105 6.52 5.63 2.94
CA GLY A 105 7.42 5.52 1.81
C GLY A 105 6.89 4.59 0.71
N GLU A 106 6.24 3.47 1.08
CA GLU A 106 5.59 2.58 0.11
C GLU A 106 4.33 3.19 -0.52
N ILE A 107 3.57 3.98 0.24
CA ILE A 107 2.37 4.66 -0.27
C ILE A 107 2.74 5.77 -1.27
N VAL A 108 3.71 6.64 -0.91
CA VAL A 108 4.04 7.82 -1.72
C VAL A 108 4.98 7.52 -2.88
N ALA A 109 5.65 6.37 -2.88
CA ALA A 109 6.59 6.01 -3.93
C ALA A 109 5.86 5.75 -5.25
N LYS A 110 6.22 6.52 -6.28
CA LYS A 110 5.68 6.36 -7.65
C LYS A 110 6.41 5.21 -8.37
N GLN A 111 6.12 3.98 -7.98
CA GLN A 111 6.68 2.78 -8.59
C GLN A 111 5.64 2.00 -9.37
N LYS A 112 6.10 1.14 -10.28
CA LYS A 112 5.21 0.21 -11.01
C LYS A 112 4.61 -0.86 -10.09
N GLU A 113 5.33 -1.26 -9.06
CA GLU A 113 4.91 -2.32 -8.15
C GLU A 113 4.67 -1.74 -6.76
N ARG A 114 3.44 -1.84 -6.29
CA ARG A 114 2.97 -1.29 -5.03
C ARG A 114 2.25 -2.37 -4.24
N VAL A 115 3.00 -3.42 -3.90
CA VAL A 115 2.44 -4.67 -3.33
C VAL A 115 1.62 -4.49 -2.04
N LEU A 116 1.75 -3.36 -1.33
CA LEU A 116 0.96 -3.07 -0.13
C LEU A 116 -0.33 -2.31 -0.41
N LEU A 117 -0.45 -1.63 -1.57
CA LEU A 117 -1.63 -0.81 -1.83
C LEU A 117 -2.92 -1.62 -1.91
N PRO A 118 -2.99 -2.81 -2.55
CA PRO A 118 -4.24 -3.56 -2.59
C PRO A 118 -4.81 -3.86 -1.21
N VAL A 119 -3.99 -4.35 -0.28
CA VAL A 119 -4.46 -4.66 1.08
C VAL A 119 -4.87 -3.40 1.85
N LEU A 120 -4.15 -2.29 1.69
CA LEU A 120 -4.53 -1.02 2.32
C LEU A 120 -5.83 -0.45 1.75
N LEU A 121 -6.06 -0.60 0.44
CA LEU A 121 -7.28 -0.16 -0.22
C LEU A 121 -8.51 -0.95 0.25
N VAL A 122 -8.44 -2.29 0.33
CA VAL A 122 -9.59 -3.09 0.79
C VAL A 122 -9.85 -2.96 2.30
N LEU A 123 -8.84 -2.56 3.08
CA LEU A 123 -8.99 -2.21 4.49
C LEU A 123 -9.46 -0.75 4.68
N ASP A 124 -9.84 -0.05 3.62
CA ASP A 124 -10.30 1.35 3.61
C ASP A 124 -9.35 2.30 4.36
N ALA A 125 -8.05 2.11 4.15
CA ALA A 125 -7.04 2.90 4.83
C ALA A 125 -7.24 4.41 4.61
N LEU A 126 -7.10 5.17 5.69
CA LEU A 126 -7.07 6.62 5.67
C LEU A 126 -5.63 7.08 5.85
N VAL A 127 -5.28 8.21 5.24
CA VAL A 127 -3.97 8.87 5.42
C VAL A 127 -4.16 10.22 6.06
N VAL A 128 -3.34 10.53 7.06
CA VAL A 128 -3.32 11.83 7.73
C VAL A 128 -2.13 12.62 7.24
N THR A 129 -2.38 13.81 6.70
CA THR A 129 -1.35 14.69 6.17
C THR A 129 -0.89 15.73 7.21
N ALA A 130 0.31 16.26 7.03
CA ALA A 130 0.83 17.34 7.88
C ALA A 130 0.06 18.68 7.71
N LYS A 131 -0.84 18.77 6.74
CA LYS A 131 -1.79 19.89 6.59
C LYS A 131 -3.04 19.74 7.47
N GLY A 132 -3.18 18.62 8.19
CA GLY A 132 -4.32 18.33 9.06
C GLY A 132 -5.50 17.71 8.32
N GLU A 133 -5.32 17.25 7.08
CA GLU A 133 -6.34 16.54 6.31
C GLU A 133 -6.30 15.04 6.62
N THR A 134 -7.48 14.42 6.70
CA THR A 134 -7.63 12.97 6.72
C THR A 134 -8.37 12.57 5.45
N LEU A 135 -7.74 11.79 4.59
CA LEU A 135 -8.22 11.42 3.26
C LEU A 135 -8.30 9.91 3.14
N ASN A 136 -9.24 9.41 2.34
CA ASN A 136 -9.18 8.03 1.89
C ASN A 136 -7.92 7.79 1.08
N LEU A 137 -7.31 6.62 1.23
CA LEU A 137 -6.11 6.26 0.48
C LEU A 137 -6.33 6.34 -1.04
N GLU A 138 -7.49 5.89 -1.53
CA GLU A 138 -7.86 5.95 -2.94
C GLU A 138 -7.87 7.40 -3.45
N GLU A 139 -8.53 8.30 -2.72
CA GLU A 139 -8.57 9.75 -3.02
C GLU A 139 -7.15 10.36 -2.99
N TYR A 140 -6.33 9.96 -2.01
CA TYR A 140 -4.94 10.42 -1.92
C TYR A 140 -4.11 9.98 -3.14
N LEU A 141 -4.31 8.74 -3.62
CA LEU A 141 -3.60 8.19 -4.77
C LEU A 141 -4.06 8.81 -6.10
N ASP A 142 -5.32 9.25 -6.18
CA ASP A 142 -5.90 9.88 -7.37
C ASP A 142 -5.36 11.28 -7.63
N ASN A 143 -5.01 11.95 -6.57
CA ASN A 143 -4.43 13.28 -6.62
C ASN A 143 -2.90 13.16 -6.57
N ASP A 144 -2.18 13.78 -7.50
CA ASP A 144 -0.71 13.77 -7.55
C ASP A 144 -0.11 14.62 -6.41
N ARG A 145 -0.31 14.16 -5.17
CA ARG A 145 0.05 14.89 -3.94
C ARG A 145 1.49 14.59 -3.52
N ASP A 146 2.12 15.57 -2.93
CA ASP A 146 3.49 15.54 -2.38
C ASP A 146 3.47 15.91 -0.87
N ASP A 147 2.35 15.59 -0.19
CA ASP A 147 2.18 15.92 1.22
C ASP A 147 3.03 15.02 2.12
N LEU A 148 3.53 15.60 3.20
CA LEU A 148 4.10 14.81 4.29
C LEU A 148 2.98 14.03 5.00
N LEU A 149 3.02 12.71 4.91
CA LEU A 149 2.12 11.83 5.65
C LEU A 149 2.61 11.68 7.09
N LEU A 150 1.70 11.80 8.05
CA LEU A 150 1.97 11.61 9.46
C LEU A 150 1.56 10.23 9.96
N GLU A 151 0.44 9.71 9.44
CA GLU A 151 -0.18 8.50 9.95
C GLU A 151 -1.00 7.81 8.87
N VAL A 152 -1.14 6.50 8.97
CA VAL A 152 -2.11 5.67 8.27
C VAL A 152 -3.07 5.08 9.30
N ILE A 153 -4.36 5.18 9.05
CA ILE A 153 -5.40 4.66 9.94
C ILE A 153 -6.18 3.57 9.21
N LEU A 154 -6.30 2.40 9.84
CA LEU A 154 -7.21 1.34 9.38
C LEU A 154 -8.47 1.38 10.24
N PRO A 155 -9.63 1.77 9.67
CA PRO A 155 -10.88 1.94 10.43
C PRO A 155 -11.41 0.64 11.04
N ASP A 156 -11.34 -0.46 10.27
CA ASP A 156 -11.67 -1.82 10.69
C ASP A 156 -10.51 -2.76 10.33
N PRO A 157 -9.46 -2.83 11.18
CA PRO A 157 -8.23 -3.55 10.84
C PRO A 157 -8.39 -5.07 10.79
N TYR A 158 -9.38 -5.62 11.50
CA TYR A 158 -9.52 -7.07 11.71
C TYR A 158 -10.70 -7.69 10.94
N GLN A 159 -11.25 -6.98 9.94
CA GLN A 159 -12.20 -7.57 9.01
C GLN A 159 -11.56 -8.75 8.26
N ASN A 160 -12.38 -9.68 7.75
CA ASN A 160 -11.85 -10.79 6.97
C ASN A 160 -11.20 -10.24 5.70
N CYS A 161 -9.93 -10.54 5.54
CA CYS A 161 -9.13 -10.02 4.43
C CYS A 161 -8.07 -11.05 4.05
N SER A 162 -7.97 -11.33 2.75
CA SER A 162 -6.93 -12.17 2.17
C SER A 162 -6.19 -11.43 1.06
N THR A 163 -4.93 -11.76 0.84
CA THR A 163 -4.09 -11.08 -0.16
C THR A 163 -3.10 -12.06 -0.78
N ARG A 164 -2.76 -11.85 -2.05
CA ARG A 164 -1.83 -12.71 -2.78
C ARG A 164 -0.98 -11.92 -3.75
N LYS A 165 0.28 -12.28 -3.83
CA LYS A 165 1.23 -11.82 -4.85
C LYS A 165 1.47 -12.94 -5.86
N ILE A 166 1.24 -12.68 -7.12
CA ILE A 166 1.63 -13.55 -8.22
C ILE A 166 2.96 -13.06 -8.78
N ALA A 167 3.96 -13.93 -8.74
CA ALA A 167 5.31 -13.64 -9.22
C ALA A 167 5.97 -14.93 -9.72
N ARG A 168 7.01 -14.82 -10.53
CA ARG A 168 7.77 -15.99 -11.03
C ARG A 168 8.58 -16.70 -9.95
N SER A 169 8.90 -16.01 -8.87
CA SER A 169 9.58 -16.55 -7.69
C SER A 169 9.22 -15.73 -6.46
N ALA A 170 9.49 -16.23 -5.25
CA ALA A 170 9.21 -15.53 -4.00
C ALA A 170 9.89 -14.15 -3.93
N ALA A 171 11.12 -14.03 -4.43
CA ALA A 171 11.88 -12.79 -4.49
C ALA A 171 11.60 -11.96 -5.77
N GLY A 172 10.84 -12.52 -6.72
CA GLY A 172 10.53 -11.89 -8.00
C GLY A 172 9.61 -10.68 -7.85
N LEU A 173 9.69 -9.82 -8.88
CA LEU A 173 8.76 -8.71 -9.05
C LEU A 173 7.34 -9.24 -9.23
N ALA A 174 6.36 -8.54 -8.67
CA ALA A 174 4.97 -8.92 -8.81
C ALA A 174 4.50 -8.79 -10.26
N VAL A 175 3.82 -9.81 -10.76
CA VAL A 175 3.04 -9.72 -12.01
C VAL A 175 1.74 -8.98 -11.72
N ILE A 176 1.06 -9.43 -10.67
CA ILE A 176 -0.08 -8.77 -10.04
C ILE A 176 -0.01 -8.97 -8.52
N THR A 177 -0.62 -8.06 -7.80
CA THR A 177 -0.97 -8.24 -6.39
C THR A 177 -2.46 -8.00 -6.23
N ALA A 178 -3.13 -8.89 -5.51
CA ALA A 178 -4.56 -8.83 -5.26
C ALA A 178 -4.84 -8.82 -3.77
N ALA A 179 -5.89 -8.15 -3.37
CA ALA A 179 -6.47 -8.26 -2.04
C ALA A 179 -7.99 -8.23 -2.14
N VAL A 180 -8.63 -9.05 -1.29
CA VAL A 180 -10.08 -9.09 -1.10
C VAL A 180 -10.36 -8.98 0.39
N ALA A 181 -11.37 -8.20 0.74
CA ALA A 181 -11.90 -8.16 2.10
C ALA A 181 -13.42 -8.28 2.08
N THR A 182 -13.97 -8.85 3.14
CA THR A 182 -15.42 -8.90 3.37
C THR A 182 -15.75 -8.16 4.66
N GLY A 183 -16.61 -7.16 4.56
CA GLY A 183 -17.10 -6.42 5.70
C GLY A 183 -18.09 -7.22 6.54
N SER A 184 -18.47 -6.68 7.72
CA SER A 184 -19.37 -7.32 8.68
C SER A 184 -20.80 -7.54 8.14
N HIS A 185 -21.19 -6.82 7.11
CA HIS A 185 -22.49 -6.94 6.43
C HIS A 185 -22.40 -7.70 5.11
N GLY A 186 -21.27 -8.37 4.83
CA GLY A 186 -21.02 -9.16 3.63
C GLY A 186 -20.65 -8.34 2.39
N GLU A 187 -20.38 -7.04 2.53
CA GLU A 187 -19.87 -6.25 1.43
C GLU A 187 -18.46 -6.69 1.04
N MET A 188 -18.31 -7.02 -0.23
CA MET A 188 -17.03 -7.41 -0.82
C MET A 188 -16.24 -6.18 -1.27
N LYS A 189 -14.93 -6.20 -1.05
CA LYS A 189 -13.98 -5.18 -1.49
C LYS A 189 -12.85 -5.85 -2.24
N ILE A 190 -12.51 -5.34 -3.43
CA ILE A 190 -11.50 -5.94 -4.32
C ILE A 190 -10.51 -4.87 -4.75
N ALA A 191 -9.23 -5.10 -4.55
CA ALA A 191 -8.18 -4.22 -5.06
C ALA A 191 -7.07 -5.01 -5.75
N LEU A 192 -6.54 -4.43 -6.81
CA LEU A 192 -5.48 -5.00 -7.64
C LEU A 192 -4.36 -3.99 -7.91
N ASP A 193 -3.13 -4.48 -7.98
CA ASP A 193 -1.96 -3.77 -8.52
C ASP A 193 -1.34 -4.59 -9.65
N GLY A 194 -0.67 -3.93 -10.60
CA GLY A 194 -0.06 -4.57 -11.79
C GLY A 194 -1.01 -4.73 -12.98
N VAL A 195 -2.27 -4.27 -12.87
CA VAL A 195 -3.29 -4.34 -13.91
C VAL A 195 -3.62 -2.98 -14.54
N SER A 196 -3.09 -1.92 -13.99
CA SER A 196 -3.22 -0.54 -14.47
C SER A 196 -1.96 0.26 -14.12
N GLU A 197 -1.94 1.57 -14.38
CA GLU A 197 -0.80 2.44 -14.02
C GLU A 197 -0.62 2.59 -12.51
N ARG A 198 -1.66 2.31 -11.73
CA ARG A 198 -1.68 2.35 -10.26
C ARG A 198 -2.56 1.24 -9.71
N ALA A 199 -2.46 0.97 -8.42
CA ALA A 199 -3.39 0.10 -7.73
C ALA A 199 -4.81 0.68 -7.77
N ILE A 200 -5.80 -0.17 -8.02
CA ILE A 200 -7.21 0.21 -8.20
C ILE A 200 -8.14 -0.64 -7.35
N ARG A 201 -9.29 -0.06 -6.98
CA ARG A 201 -10.48 -0.76 -6.47
C ARG A 201 -11.40 -1.10 -7.62
N LEU A 202 -12.01 -2.27 -7.59
CA LEU A 202 -12.99 -2.72 -8.59
C LEU A 202 -14.43 -2.50 -8.11
N ARG A 203 -14.78 -1.25 -7.78
CA ARG A 203 -16.07 -0.89 -7.15
C ARG A 203 -17.30 -1.35 -7.93
N ASP A 204 -17.24 -1.31 -9.26
CA ASP A 204 -18.34 -1.78 -10.11
C ASP A 204 -18.53 -3.30 -10.02
N VAL A 205 -17.44 -4.07 -9.85
CA VAL A 205 -17.50 -5.52 -9.62
C VAL A 205 -17.98 -5.82 -8.21
N GLU A 206 -17.44 -5.09 -7.21
CA GLU A 206 -17.83 -5.21 -5.79
C GLU A 206 -19.34 -5.07 -5.59
N SER A 207 -19.99 -4.12 -6.27
CA SER A 207 -21.42 -3.84 -6.15
C SER A 207 -22.35 -4.92 -6.69
N ARG A 208 -21.79 -5.89 -7.46
CA ARG A 208 -22.59 -6.93 -8.14
C ARG A 208 -22.80 -8.19 -7.32
N GLY A 209 -22.07 -8.38 -6.22
CA GLY A 209 -22.21 -9.53 -5.32
C GLY A 209 -21.98 -10.88 -6.00
N LEU A 210 -21.00 -10.96 -6.92
CA LEU A 210 -20.68 -12.16 -7.70
C LEU A 210 -19.76 -13.10 -6.93
N SER A 211 -19.76 -14.37 -7.33
CA SER A 211 -18.84 -15.40 -6.82
C SER A 211 -18.34 -16.29 -7.95
N ASP A 212 -17.34 -17.13 -7.65
CA ASP A 212 -16.83 -18.19 -8.51
C ASP A 212 -16.53 -17.71 -9.95
N ASP A 213 -16.94 -18.48 -10.95
CA ASP A 213 -16.69 -18.22 -12.38
C ASP A 213 -17.26 -16.87 -12.86
N GLU A 214 -18.38 -16.42 -12.28
CA GLU A 214 -18.97 -15.12 -12.63
C GLU A 214 -18.10 -13.97 -12.12
N LEU A 215 -17.54 -14.11 -10.93
CA LEU A 215 -16.58 -13.15 -10.38
C LEU A 215 -15.28 -13.12 -11.18
N GLU A 216 -14.71 -14.30 -11.51
CA GLU A 216 -13.52 -14.40 -12.34
C GLU A 216 -13.67 -13.63 -13.65
N LYS A 217 -14.78 -13.88 -14.34
CA LYS A 217 -15.11 -13.22 -15.60
C LYS A 217 -15.28 -11.71 -15.41
N ALA A 218 -16.02 -11.29 -14.39
CA ALA A 218 -16.27 -9.87 -14.13
C ALA A 218 -14.97 -9.09 -13.84
N VAL A 219 -14.06 -9.67 -13.06
CA VAL A 219 -12.74 -9.09 -12.78
C VAL A 219 -11.91 -9.02 -14.05
N SER A 220 -11.86 -10.11 -14.84
CA SER A 220 -11.12 -10.16 -16.10
C SER A 220 -11.59 -9.08 -17.09
N ASP A 221 -12.92 -8.88 -17.18
CA ASP A 221 -13.52 -7.88 -18.08
C ASP A 221 -13.31 -6.44 -17.60
N ALA A 222 -13.23 -6.22 -16.29
CA ALA A 222 -13.10 -4.91 -15.69
C ALA A 222 -11.68 -4.29 -15.78
N ILE A 223 -10.66 -5.08 -16.11
CA ILE A 223 -9.26 -4.61 -16.13
C ILE A 223 -8.68 -4.55 -17.54
N SER A 224 -7.74 -3.64 -17.76
CA SER A 224 -7.02 -3.46 -19.03
C SER A 224 -5.51 -3.40 -18.82
N PRO A 225 -4.89 -4.52 -18.41
CA PRO A 225 -3.46 -4.56 -18.13
C PRO A 225 -2.65 -4.43 -19.41
N ARG A 226 -1.45 -3.83 -19.32
CA ARG A 226 -0.48 -3.86 -20.42
C ARG A 226 0.41 -5.09 -20.32
N ALA A 227 0.76 -5.66 -21.48
CA ALA A 227 1.79 -6.69 -21.55
C ALA A 227 3.16 -6.14 -21.12
N ASP A 228 3.89 -6.92 -20.34
CA ASP A 228 5.26 -6.62 -19.91
C ASP A 228 6.05 -7.91 -19.67
N ILE A 229 7.25 -7.79 -19.05
CA ILE A 229 8.06 -8.97 -18.70
C ILE A 229 7.37 -9.94 -17.74
N GLY A 230 6.35 -9.50 -17.00
CA GLY A 230 5.55 -10.33 -16.08
C GLY A 230 4.60 -11.27 -16.81
N GLY A 231 4.01 -10.82 -17.94
CA GLY A 231 3.06 -11.62 -18.71
C GLY A 231 2.33 -10.83 -19.79
N SER A 232 1.59 -11.57 -20.63
CA SER A 232 0.69 -10.99 -21.62
C SER A 232 -0.55 -10.37 -20.96
N GLU A 233 -1.27 -9.51 -21.68
CA GLU A 233 -2.56 -8.96 -21.23
C GLU A 233 -3.56 -10.08 -20.90
N ALA A 234 -3.67 -11.07 -21.76
CA ALA A 234 -4.58 -12.21 -21.57
C ALA A 234 -4.24 -13.00 -20.31
N TYR A 235 -2.95 -13.24 -20.05
CA TYR A 235 -2.51 -13.93 -18.83
C TYR A 235 -2.87 -13.12 -17.58
N LYS A 236 -2.59 -11.79 -17.57
CA LYS A 236 -2.87 -10.94 -16.43
C LYS A 236 -4.38 -10.83 -16.14
N ARG A 237 -5.22 -10.76 -17.18
CA ARG A 237 -6.68 -10.79 -17.04
C ARG A 237 -7.16 -12.09 -16.40
N TYR A 238 -6.73 -13.22 -16.97
CA TYR A 238 -7.07 -14.53 -16.48
C TYR A 238 -6.67 -14.74 -15.02
N ILE A 239 -5.39 -14.52 -14.70
CA ILE A 239 -4.90 -14.80 -13.34
C ILE A 239 -5.46 -13.83 -12.30
N ALA A 240 -5.82 -12.59 -12.68
CA ALA A 240 -6.47 -11.65 -11.77
C ALA A 240 -7.86 -12.15 -11.37
N GLY A 241 -8.66 -12.65 -12.33
CA GLY A 241 -9.97 -13.24 -12.05
C GLY A 241 -9.87 -14.42 -11.09
N VAL A 242 -9.06 -15.42 -11.45
CA VAL A 242 -8.85 -16.64 -10.63
C VAL A 242 -8.41 -16.28 -9.20
N VAL A 243 -7.40 -15.43 -9.06
CA VAL A 243 -6.87 -15.07 -7.73
C VAL A 243 -7.91 -14.33 -6.89
N VAL A 244 -8.71 -13.45 -7.49
CA VAL A 244 -9.74 -12.72 -6.74
C VAL A 244 -10.83 -13.67 -6.24
N ALA A 245 -11.27 -14.62 -7.06
CA ALA A 245 -12.27 -15.63 -6.65
C ALA A 245 -11.74 -16.52 -5.51
N GLU A 246 -10.50 -17.01 -5.61
CA GLU A 246 -9.85 -17.76 -4.54
C GLU A 246 -9.73 -16.94 -3.23
N LEU A 247 -9.33 -15.67 -3.32
CA LEU A 247 -9.23 -14.80 -2.13
C LEU A 247 -10.59 -14.52 -1.48
N LEU A 248 -11.66 -14.42 -2.27
CA LEU A 248 -13.01 -14.31 -1.73
C LEU A 248 -13.42 -15.58 -0.97
N ALA A 249 -13.13 -16.77 -1.54
CA ALA A 249 -13.36 -18.03 -0.85
C ALA A 249 -12.59 -18.12 0.47
N ASP A 250 -11.30 -17.70 0.49
CA ASP A 250 -10.49 -17.59 1.72
C ASP A 250 -11.18 -16.71 2.76
N CYS A 251 -11.71 -15.53 2.36
CA CYS A 251 -12.42 -14.62 3.27
C CYS A 251 -13.71 -15.25 3.85
N HIS A 252 -14.44 -16.05 3.06
CA HIS A 252 -15.65 -16.75 3.53
C HIS A 252 -15.29 -17.83 4.55
N GLN A 253 -14.23 -18.62 4.33
CA GLN A 253 -13.75 -19.61 5.30
C GLN A 253 -13.38 -18.97 6.64
N MET A 254 -12.70 -17.80 6.61
CA MET A 254 -12.40 -17.04 7.84
C MET A 254 -13.65 -16.61 8.61
N SER A 255 -14.80 -16.49 7.94
CA SER A 255 -16.08 -16.15 8.60
C SER A 255 -16.70 -17.34 9.31
N GLU A 256 -16.47 -18.55 8.82
CA GLU A 256 -17.03 -19.79 9.39
C GLU A 256 -16.24 -20.27 10.61
N GLU A 257 -14.97 -19.84 10.76
CA GLU A 257 -14.07 -20.21 11.85
C GLU A 257 -14.19 -19.29 13.08
N LYS A 258 -14.92 -18.18 12.99
CA LYS A 258 -15.15 -17.21 14.09
C LYS A 258 -16.46 -17.47 14.82
#